data_e992e2322d2b1dae516272d6bdffb877
#
_entry.id   e992e2322d2b1dae516272d6bdffb877
#
_cell.length_a   1.000
_cell.length_b   1.000
_cell.length_c   1.000
_cell.angle_alpha   90.00
_cell.angle_beta   90.00
_cell.angle_gamma   90.00
#
_symmetry.space_group_name_H-M   'P 1'
#
loop_
_entity.id
_entity.type
_entity.pdbx_description
1 polymer ?
#
loop_
_entity_poly.entity_id
_entity_poly.type
_entity_poly.pdbx_seq_one_letter_code
_entity_poly.pdbx_strand_id
1 'polypeptide(L)'
;MISGISTALAESTAFKVYVCNVAEEPAQTEGYSVLDHLNVVRHYGGDGSVDAVVANGCMPKGPTPAGLDFIRANTPWNDEVPLVEADVIDVTDETTTARHDATKLSNALAEAYRKYRGRRRRLPRVRLNLENRSDGDRNTLNSTGLDESKTAERPVGRS
;
A
#
# COMPACT_ATOMS: atom_id res chain seq x y z
N MET A 1 5.58 -1.39 6.65
CA MET A 1 4.58 -2.19 7.42
C MET A 1 5.30 -3.00 8.47
N ILE A 2 4.69 -3.23 9.63
CA ILE A 2 5.27 -4.06 10.71
C ILE A 2 5.28 -5.51 10.23
N SER A 3 6.41 -6.20 10.34
CA SER A 3 6.59 -7.58 9.83
C SER A 3 5.51 -8.57 10.31
N GLY A 4 5.08 -8.46 11.56
CA GLY A 4 4.02 -9.30 12.12
C GLY A 4 2.64 -9.13 11.42
N ILE A 5 2.31 -7.93 10.92
CA ILE A 5 1.05 -7.68 10.21
C ILE A 5 1.09 -8.33 8.82
N SER A 6 2.20 -8.23 8.10
CA SER A 6 2.35 -8.88 6.79
C SER A 6 2.21 -10.39 6.89
N THR A 7 2.85 -11.00 7.90
CA THR A 7 2.74 -12.43 8.18
C THR A 7 1.30 -12.82 8.50
N ALA A 8 0.64 -12.09 9.40
CA ALA A 8 -0.74 -12.36 9.77
C ALA A 8 -1.71 -12.26 8.57
N LEU A 9 -1.50 -11.27 7.69
CA LEU A 9 -2.27 -11.14 6.44
C LEU A 9 -2.02 -12.33 5.50
N ALA A 10 -0.78 -12.76 5.34
CA ALA A 10 -0.43 -13.87 4.46
C ALA A 10 -1.00 -15.21 4.98
N GLU A 11 -0.97 -15.44 6.29
CA GLU A 11 -1.46 -16.67 6.93
C GLU A 11 -2.98 -16.70 7.11
N SER A 12 -3.62 -15.53 7.15
CA SER A 12 -5.06 -15.41 7.36
C SER A 12 -5.85 -16.16 6.29
N THR A 13 -6.82 -16.94 6.71
CA THR A 13 -7.79 -17.59 5.83
C THR A 13 -9.05 -16.74 5.61
N ALA A 14 -9.16 -15.58 6.24
CA ALA A 14 -10.27 -14.66 6.04
C ALA A 14 -10.26 -14.08 4.61
N PHE A 15 -11.43 -13.75 4.08
CA PHE A 15 -11.54 -13.01 2.83
C PHE A 15 -11.12 -11.56 3.08
N LYS A 16 -10.07 -11.13 2.40
CA LYS A 16 -9.42 -9.82 2.60
C LYS A 16 -9.86 -8.84 1.53
N VAL A 17 -10.46 -7.74 1.95
CA VAL A 17 -10.89 -6.68 1.05
C VAL A 17 -10.07 -5.43 1.34
N TYR A 18 -9.47 -4.88 0.30
CA TYR A 18 -8.90 -3.55 0.35
C TYR A 18 -9.97 -2.53 -0.04
N VAL A 19 -10.23 -1.58 0.85
CA VAL A 19 -11.09 -0.43 0.58
C VAL A 19 -10.20 0.74 0.20
N CYS A 20 -10.28 1.17 -1.06
CA CYS A 20 -9.48 2.28 -1.55
C CYS A 20 -10.02 3.61 -1.03
N ASN A 21 -9.13 4.52 -0.67
CA ASN A 21 -9.50 5.90 -0.34
C ASN A 21 -10.36 6.50 -1.46
N VAL A 22 -11.30 7.36 -1.11
CA VAL A 22 -12.16 8.03 -2.11
C VAL A 22 -11.48 9.23 -2.74
N ALA A 23 -10.53 9.85 -2.05
CA ALA A 23 -9.77 11.00 -2.55
C ALA A 23 -8.28 10.86 -2.24
N GLU A 24 -7.49 11.60 -3.01
CA GLU A 24 -6.05 11.71 -2.80
C GLU A 24 -5.75 12.43 -1.48
N GLU A 25 -4.64 12.07 -0.86
CA GLU A 25 -4.12 12.74 0.32
C GLU A 25 -2.91 13.58 -0.10
N PRO A 26 -2.96 14.91 0.06
CA PRO A 26 -1.88 15.81 -0.35
C PRO A 26 -0.53 15.39 0.21
N ALA A 27 0.50 15.46 -0.62
CA ALA A 27 1.87 15.04 -0.32
C ALA A 27 2.07 13.53 0.01
N GLN A 28 1.03 12.70 -0.09
CA GLN A 28 1.14 11.27 0.18
C GLN A 28 0.73 10.40 -1.02
N THR A 29 -0.44 10.68 -1.61
CA THR A 29 -1.02 9.85 -2.67
C THR A 29 -1.46 10.65 -3.89
N GLU A 30 -0.85 11.82 -4.12
CA GLU A 30 -1.14 12.65 -5.30
C GLU A 30 -0.90 11.87 -6.59
N GLY A 31 -1.88 11.87 -7.47
CA GLY A 31 -1.85 11.18 -8.75
C GLY A 31 -1.98 9.66 -8.69
N TYR A 32 -2.22 9.08 -7.51
CA TYR A 32 -2.39 7.64 -7.38
C TYR A 32 -3.77 7.20 -7.90
N SER A 33 -3.74 6.20 -8.76
CA SER A 33 -4.93 5.44 -9.14
C SER A 33 -5.26 4.35 -8.12
N VAL A 34 -6.42 3.70 -8.26
CA VAL A 34 -6.78 2.53 -7.43
C VAL A 34 -5.74 1.41 -7.56
N LEU A 35 -5.18 1.22 -8.76
CA LEU A 35 -4.14 0.21 -8.98
C LEU A 35 -2.84 0.55 -8.27
N ASP A 36 -2.45 1.83 -8.24
CA ASP A 36 -1.25 2.26 -7.52
C ASP A 36 -1.38 2.00 -6.03
N HIS A 37 -2.54 2.31 -5.44
CA HIS A 37 -2.84 1.99 -4.05
C HIS A 37 -2.78 0.47 -3.78
N LEU A 38 -3.38 -0.35 -4.65
CA LEU A 38 -3.32 -1.81 -4.53
C LEU A 38 -1.88 -2.33 -4.58
N ASN A 39 -1.06 -1.78 -5.48
CA ASN A 39 0.35 -2.16 -5.61
C ASN A 39 1.15 -1.83 -4.34
N VAL A 40 0.89 -0.68 -3.71
CA VAL A 40 1.50 -0.34 -2.42
C VAL A 40 1.09 -1.34 -1.33
N VAL A 41 -0.19 -1.69 -1.25
CA VAL A 41 -0.68 -2.68 -0.27
C VAL A 41 -0.02 -4.03 -0.49
N ARG A 42 0.11 -4.48 -1.73
CA ARG A 42 0.80 -5.73 -2.08
C ARG A 42 2.30 -5.69 -1.78
N HIS A 43 2.94 -4.57 -2.07
CA HIS A 43 4.38 -4.41 -1.80
C HIS A 43 4.70 -4.64 -0.32
N TYR A 44 3.87 -4.15 0.58
CA TYR A 44 4.09 -4.29 2.02
C TYR A 44 3.38 -5.49 2.66
N GLY A 45 2.26 -5.93 2.11
CA GLY A 45 1.44 -7.02 2.63
C GLY A 45 1.79 -8.39 2.05
N GLY A 46 2.53 -8.40 0.93
CA GLY A 46 2.85 -9.61 0.16
C GLY A 46 1.72 -10.05 -0.77
N ASP A 47 2.05 -11.00 -1.64
CA ASP A 47 1.09 -11.63 -2.54
C ASP A 47 -0.01 -12.34 -1.73
N GLY A 48 -1.25 -12.16 -2.15
CA GLY A 48 -2.40 -12.71 -1.43
C GLY A 48 -2.83 -11.92 -0.19
N SER A 49 -2.30 -10.72 0.03
CA SER A 49 -2.77 -9.80 1.08
C SER A 49 -4.15 -9.22 0.80
N VAL A 50 -4.63 -9.28 -0.45
CA VAL A 50 -5.91 -8.76 -0.90
C VAL A 50 -6.62 -9.78 -1.79
N ASP A 51 -7.89 -10.07 -1.50
CA ASP A 51 -8.74 -10.97 -2.30
C ASP A 51 -9.75 -10.20 -3.19
N ALA A 52 -10.06 -8.94 -2.85
CA ALA A 52 -10.86 -8.02 -3.67
C ALA A 52 -10.56 -6.56 -3.31
N VAL A 53 -10.83 -5.66 -4.25
CA VAL A 53 -10.77 -4.21 -4.04
C VAL A 53 -12.17 -3.65 -4.11
N VAL A 54 -12.50 -2.71 -3.21
CA VAL A 54 -13.67 -1.84 -3.30
C VAL A 54 -13.19 -0.43 -3.53
N ALA A 55 -13.69 0.22 -4.57
CA ALA A 55 -13.36 1.60 -4.90
C ALA A 55 -14.62 2.41 -5.24
N ASN A 56 -14.52 3.73 -5.09
CA ASN A 56 -15.60 4.62 -5.48
C ASN A 56 -15.72 4.68 -7.00
N GLY A 57 -16.88 4.32 -7.53
CA GLY A 57 -17.22 4.37 -8.94
C GLY A 57 -18.05 5.60 -9.36
N CYS A 58 -18.45 6.43 -8.41
CA CYS A 58 -19.31 7.58 -8.65
C CYS A 58 -18.59 8.89 -8.32
N MET A 59 -18.72 9.85 -9.22
CA MET A 59 -18.28 11.22 -8.94
C MET A 59 -19.44 12.01 -8.32
N PRO A 60 -19.19 12.77 -7.24
CA PRO A 60 -20.21 13.64 -6.68
C PRO A 60 -20.74 14.61 -7.73
N LYS A 61 -22.04 14.85 -7.70
CA LYS A 61 -22.67 15.89 -8.51
C LYS A 61 -22.57 17.21 -7.76
N GLY A 62 -21.73 18.10 -8.24
CA GLY A 62 -21.57 19.41 -7.63
C GLY A 62 -20.11 19.89 -7.66
N PRO A 63 -19.83 21.08 -7.14
CA PRO A 63 -18.48 21.59 -7.07
C PRO A 63 -17.66 20.72 -6.09
N THR A 64 -16.53 20.22 -6.56
CA THR A 64 -15.56 19.56 -5.70
C THR A 64 -14.88 20.62 -4.82
N PRO A 65 -14.74 20.38 -3.51
CA PRO A 65 -13.95 21.26 -2.66
C PRO A 65 -12.57 21.52 -3.25
N ALA A 66 -12.08 22.75 -3.16
CA ALA A 66 -10.78 23.10 -3.72
C ALA A 66 -9.66 22.26 -3.09
N GLY A 67 -8.85 21.64 -3.93
CA GLY A 67 -7.73 20.81 -3.50
C GLY A 67 -8.10 19.36 -3.14
N LEU A 68 -9.31 18.91 -3.50
CA LEU A 68 -9.74 17.53 -3.32
C LEU A 68 -9.84 16.84 -4.68
N ASP A 69 -8.92 15.93 -4.97
CA ASP A 69 -8.95 15.09 -6.16
C ASP A 69 -9.43 13.69 -5.80
N PHE A 70 -10.47 13.22 -6.54
CA PHE A 70 -11.05 11.91 -6.30
C PHE A 70 -10.26 10.81 -7.02
N ILE A 71 -9.95 9.74 -6.28
CA ILE A 71 -9.29 8.56 -6.83
C ILE A 71 -10.27 7.81 -7.72
N ARG A 72 -9.81 7.49 -8.93
CA ARG A 72 -10.60 6.76 -9.92
C ARG A 72 -10.03 5.38 -10.17
N ALA A 73 -10.92 4.45 -10.46
CA ALA A 73 -10.51 3.15 -10.94
C ALA A 73 -9.85 3.27 -12.31
N ASN A 74 -8.85 2.44 -12.55
CA ASN A 74 -8.24 2.31 -13.86
C ASN A 74 -9.22 1.63 -14.82
N THR A 75 -9.41 2.20 -15.99
CA THR A 75 -10.27 1.63 -17.02
C THR A 75 -9.45 1.39 -18.30
N PRO A 76 -9.33 0.14 -18.80
CA PRO A 76 -9.92 -1.08 -18.22
C PRO A 76 -9.15 -1.55 -16.97
N TRP A 77 -9.85 -2.24 -16.06
CA TRP A 77 -9.21 -2.90 -14.90
C TRP A 77 -8.46 -4.15 -15.37
N ASN A 78 -7.14 -4.13 -15.23
CA ASN A 78 -6.24 -5.17 -15.74
C ASN A 78 -5.50 -5.91 -14.61
N ASP A 79 -6.18 -6.19 -13.51
CA ASP A 79 -5.60 -6.90 -12.40
C ASP A 79 -6.35 -8.20 -12.08
N GLU A 80 -5.62 -9.21 -11.54
CA GLU A 80 -6.20 -10.50 -11.15
C GLU A 80 -7.13 -10.37 -9.92
N VAL A 81 -6.83 -9.42 -9.03
CA VAL A 81 -7.70 -9.10 -7.89
C VAL A 81 -8.91 -8.35 -8.41
N PRO A 82 -10.12 -8.90 -8.18
CA PRO A 82 -11.32 -8.28 -8.70
C PRO A 82 -11.61 -6.92 -8.04
N LEU A 83 -12.10 -6.00 -8.86
CA LEU A 83 -12.58 -4.69 -8.46
C LEU A 83 -14.11 -4.69 -8.33
N VAL A 84 -14.61 -4.11 -7.26
CA VAL A 84 -16.00 -3.71 -7.06
C VAL A 84 -16.04 -2.18 -7.08
N GLU A 85 -16.54 -1.61 -8.15
CA GLU A 85 -16.86 -0.19 -8.24
C GLU A 85 -18.26 0.05 -7.73
N ALA A 86 -18.40 0.90 -6.74
CA ALA A 86 -19.71 1.26 -6.18
C ALA A 86 -19.71 2.73 -5.75
N ASP A 87 -20.89 3.32 -5.65
CA ASP A 87 -21.02 4.60 -4.96
C ASP A 87 -20.81 4.37 -3.47
N VAL A 88 -19.65 4.77 -2.96
CA VAL A 88 -19.26 4.61 -1.54
C VAL A 88 -18.95 5.94 -0.86
N ILE A 89 -19.14 7.06 -1.57
CA ILE A 89 -18.81 8.38 -1.06
C ILE A 89 -19.93 8.98 -0.23
N ASP A 90 -19.57 9.63 0.87
CA ASP A 90 -20.48 10.52 1.61
C ASP A 90 -20.48 11.90 0.94
N VAL A 91 -21.65 12.30 0.46
CA VAL A 91 -21.88 13.61 -0.18
C VAL A 91 -22.59 14.60 0.74
N THR A 92 -22.91 14.19 1.95
CA THR A 92 -23.66 15.02 2.91
C THR A 92 -22.74 15.85 3.80
N ASP A 93 -21.47 15.49 3.86
CA ASP A 93 -20.49 16.21 4.65
C ASP A 93 -19.92 17.39 3.82
N GLU A 94 -20.29 18.61 4.20
CA GLU A 94 -19.76 19.85 3.59
C GLU A 94 -18.31 20.12 4.01
N THR A 95 -17.69 19.20 4.75
CA THR A 95 -16.28 19.33 5.14
C THR A 95 -15.36 19.13 3.95
N THR A 96 -14.17 19.67 4.03
CA THR A 96 -13.12 19.55 3.00
C THR A 96 -12.52 18.14 2.90
N THR A 97 -13.06 17.18 3.64
CA THR A 97 -12.53 15.81 3.72
C THR A 97 -13.50 14.83 3.08
N ALA A 98 -13.06 14.13 2.04
CA ALA A 98 -13.84 13.05 1.46
C ALA A 98 -13.85 11.84 2.39
N ARG A 99 -15.05 11.29 2.64
CA ARG A 99 -15.25 10.12 3.50
C ARG A 99 -16.10 9.07 2.81
N HIS A 100 -16.01 7.85 3.33
CA HIS A 100 -16.92 6.80 2.93
C HIS A 100 -18.26 6.93 3.66
N ASP A 101 -19.35 6.75 2.92
CA ASP A 101 -20.67 6.51 3.50
C ASP A 101 -20.72 5.08 4.05
N ALA A 102 -21.03 4.93 5.32
CA ALA A 102 -21.02 3.64 6.01
C ALA A 102 -22.02 2.63 5.44
N THR A 103 -23.21 3.10 5.02
CA THR A 103 -24.25 2.23 4.47
C THR A 103 -23.89 1.77 3.07
N LYS A 104 -23.45 2.69 2.21
CA LYS A 104 -23.02 2.37 0.84
C LYS A 104 -21.81 1.43 0.87
N LEU A 105 -20.81 1.72 1.72
CA LEU A 105 -19.63 0.88 1.86
C LEU A 105 -19.97 -0.51 2.36
N SER A 106 -20.87 -0.65 3.36
CA SER A 106 -21.30 -1.97 3.86
C SER A 106 -21.95 -2.81 2.77
N ASN A 107 -22.76 -2.20 1.89
CA ASN A 107 -23.37 -2.86 0.75
C ASN A 107 -22.32 -3.33 -0.27
N ALA A 108 -21.33 -2.48 -0.59
CA ALA A 108 -20.24 -2.82 -1.50
C ALA A 108 -19.37 -3.97 -0.95
N LEU A 109 -19.08 -3.96 0.36
CA LEU A 109 -18.36 -5.04 1.02
C LEU A 109 -19.14 -6.36 1.00
N ALA A 110 -20.46 -6.31 1.25
CA ALA A 110 -21.32 -7.49 1.16
C ALA A 110 -21.38 -8.05 -0.27
N GLU A 111 -21.37 -7.18 -1.28
CA GLU A 111 -21.30 -7.58 -2.68
C GLU A 111 -19.97 -8.25 -3.00
N ALA A 112 -18.84 -7.63 -2.62
CA ALA A 112 -17.51 -8.21 -2.80
C ALA A 112 -17.41 -9.61 -2.18
N TYR A 113 -17.89 -9.75 -0.94
CA TYR A 113 -17.90 -11.02 -0.23
C TYR A 113 -18.74 -12.08 -0.95
N ARG A 114 -20.00 -11.76 -1.31
CA ARG A 114 -20.89 -12.71 -2.00
C ARG A 114 -20.32 -13.18 -3.33
N LYS A 115 -19.73 -12.24 -4.10
CA LYS A 115 -19.27 -12.48 -5.47
C LYS A 115 -17.92 -13.20 -5.52
N TYR A 116 -17.01 -12.92 -4.59
CA TYR A 116 -15.60 -13.31 -4.73
C TYR A 116 -15.06 -14.22 -3.65
N ARG A 117 -15.74 -14.41 -2.51
CA ARG A 117 -15.25 -15.29 -1.42
C ARG A 117 -14.87 -16.72 -1.85
N GLY A 118 -15.48 -17.22 -2.94
CA GLY A 118 -15.23 -18.56 -3.47
C GLY A 118 -13.99 -18.65 -4.37
N ARG A 119 -13.45 -17.53 -4.88
CA ARG A 119 -12.29 -17.52 -5.78
C ARG A 119 -11.00 -17.96 -5.10
N ARG A 120 -10.84 -17.61 -3.83
CA ARG A 120 -9.66 -17.91 -3.02
C ARG A 120 -9.30 -19.40 -2.91
N ARG A 121 -10.24 -20.30 -3.06
CA ARG A 121 -10.01 -21.75 -3.02
C ARG A 121 -9.22 -22.28 -4.23
N ARG A 122 -9.03 -21.49 -5.29
CA ARG A 122 -8.43 -21.92 -6.55
C ARG A 122 -6.98 -21.43 -6.77
N LEU A 123 -6.49 -20.49 -5.95
CA LEU A 123 -5.11 -20.03 -6.08
C LEU A 123 -4.18 -20.88 -5.19
N PRO A 124 -3.10 -21.46 -5.75
CA PRO A 124 -2.11 -22.16 -4.94
C PRO A 124 -1.46 -21.17 -3.96
N ARG A 125 -1.39 -21.56 -2.69
CA ARG A 125 -0.63 -20.79 -1.70
C ARG A 125 0.83 -20.83 -2.09
N VAL A 126 1.40 -19.73 -2.54
CA VAL A 126 2.84 -19.57 -2.64
C VAL A 126 3.36 -19.51 -1.20
N ARG A 127 4.01 -20.59 -0.74
CA ARG A 127 4.78 -20.53 0.50
C ARG A 127 5.96 -19.59 0.25
N LEU A 128 5.92 -18.43 0.89
CA LEU A 128 7.14 -17.62 1.01
C LEU A 128 8.14 -18.43 1.82
N ASN A 129 9.19 -18.95 1.16
CA ASN A 129 10.36 -19.49 1.82
C ASN A 129 11.09 -18.34 2.51
N LEU A 130 10.80 -18.13 3.80
CA LEU A 130 11.50 -17.18 4.67
C LEU A 130 12.87 -17.69 5.14
N GLU A 131 13.37 -18.81 4.60
CA GLU A 131 14.58 -19.48 5.09
C GLU A 131 15.92 -18.90 4.57
N ASN A 132 15.93 -17.81 3.79
CA ASN A 132 17.19 -17.25 3.25
C ASN A 132 17.45 -15.78 3.64
N ARG A 133 17.21 -15.40 4.89
CA ARG A 133 17.71 -14.14 5.45
C ARG A 133 18.24 -14.29 6.88
N SER A 134 19.10 -15.27 7.09
CA SER A 134 20.02 -15.28 8.24
C SER A 134 21.28 -16.01 7.80
N ASP A 135 22.32 -15.28 7.61
CA ASP A 135 23.74 -15.50 7.73
C ASP A 135 24.51 -14.84 6.58
N GLY A 136 24.86 -13.60 6.78
CA GLY A 136 25.71 -12.89 5.82
C GLY A 136 26.10 -11.47 6.22
N ASP A 137 26.21 -11.17 7.51
CA ASP A 137 26.90 -9.95 7.96
C ASP A 137 27.35 -10.03 9.42
N ARG A 138 28.13 -11.06 9.72
CA ARG A 138 28.96 -11.08 10.93
C ARG A 138 30.31 -11.68 10.58
N ASN A 139 31.16 -10.94 9.88
CA ASN A 139 32.60 -11.06 10.01
C ASN A 139 33.32 -10.07 9.08
N THR A 140 33.66 -8.89 9.57
CA THR A 140 34.86 -8.12 9.21
C THR A 140 34.94 -6.85 10.07
N LEU A 141 35.18 -7.03 11.33
CA LEU A 141 35.79 -6.00 12.16
C LEU A 141 36.76 -6.70 13.12
N ASN A 142 37.90 -7.05 12.63
CA ASN A 142 39.08 -7.15 13.48
C ASN A 142 40.38 -7.15 12.66
N SER A 143 41.33 -6.39 13.17
CA SER A 143 42.75 -6.39 12.90
C SER A 143 43.22 -5.58 11.68
N THR A 144 43.80 -4.48 12.01
CA THR A 144 45.17 -4.00 11.76
C THR A 144 45.15 -2.50 12.03
N GLY A 145 45.87 -1.94 12.91
CA GLY A 145 47.25 -2.06 13.18
C GLY A 145 47.73 -0.62 13.32
N LEU A 146 48.03 -0.24 14.52
CA LEU A 146 48.73 1.01 14.85
C LEU A 146 50.03 1.09 14.05
N ASP A 147 50.25 2.15 13.34
CA ASP A 147 51.60 2.62 13.07
C ASP A 147 51.66 4.13 13.24
N GLU A 148 52.40 4.50 14.28
CA GLU A 148 52.80 5.85 14.58
C GLU A 148 54.00 6.24 13.70
N SER A 149 54.10 7.50 13.45
CA SER A 149 55.28 8.28 13.08
C SER A 149 55.33 8.82 11.65
N LYS A 150 55.13 10.10 11.53
CA LYS A 150 56.21 11.05 11.22
C LYS A 150 55.67 12.50 11.10
N THR A 151 56.24 13.24 11.97
CA THR A 151 56.48 14.70 12.03
C THR A 151 56.85 15.39 10.72
N ALA A 152 56.60 16.71 10.73
CA ALA A 152 57.25 17.86 10.02
C ALA A 152 56.49 18.29 8.73
N GLU A 153 56.16 19.50 8.47
CA GLU A 153 56.65 20.84 8.68
C GLU A 153 55.70 21.79 7.88
N ARG A 154 55.37 22.90 8.46
CA ARG A 154 54.86 24.06 7.73
C ARG A 154 55.95 24.73 6.90
N PRO A 155 55.69 25.45 5.83
CA PRO A 155 55.81 26.90 5.97
C PRO A 155 54.70 27.76 5.38
N VAL A 156 54.63 28.89 5.96
CA VAL A 156 53.99 30.19 5.73
C VAL A 156 54.39 30.81 4.37
N GLY A 157 53.52 31.63 3.79
CA GLY A 157 53.85 32.63 2.76
C GLY A 157 52.63 32.97 1.93
N ARG A 158 51.92 34.01 2.28
CA ARG A 158 51.83 35.38 1.68
C ARG A 158 51.72 35.42 0.14
N SER A 159 50.60 35.82 -0.35
CA SER A 159 50.24 37.15 -0.86
C SER A 159 48.77 37.20 -1.20
#